data_99c6d40a71f2c74ffba696edea7c017d
#
_entry.id   99c6d40a71f2c74ffba696edea7c017d
#
_cell.length_a   1.000
_cell.length_b   1.000
_cell.length_c   1.000
_cell.angle_alpha   90.00
_cell.angle_beta   90.00
_cell.angle_gamma   90.00
#
_symmetry.space_group_name_H-M   'P 1'
#
loop_
_entity.id
_entity.type
_entity.pdbx_description
1 polymer ?
#
loop_
_entity_poly.entity_id
_entity_poly.type
_entity_poly.pdbx_seq_one_letter_code
_entity_poly.pdbx_strand_id
1 'polypeptide(L)'
;MIRLGSLAGYAFSGPRLLGGWTPPAKPGVYAILYKPDPDRERYAVVYVGHAEDLSAEGFPFQHRRAHCWVQRAGSKWKVHIATLEIPGGGRGHREMVAQELISVYDPHCNEQRYDTAWRDEWIGEYSDAPNTAPLPPRGPDPRP
;
A
#
# COMPACT_ATOMS: atom_id res chain seq x y z
N MET A 1 9.75 -10.42 8.17
CA MET A 1 8.80 -10.96 7.21
C MET A 1 7.37 -10.73 7.68
N ILE A 2 6.50 -10.34 6.78
CA ILE A 2 5.12 -10.07 7.12
C ILE A 2 4.20 -10.85 6.18
N ARG A 3 3.10 -11.39 6.72
CA ARG A 3 2.12 -12.10 5.91
C ARG A 3 0.99 -11.17 5.54
N LEU A 4 0.70 -11.11 4.25
CA LEU A 4 -0.38 -10.28 3.73
C LEU A 4 -1.34 -11.15 2.95
N GLY A 5 -2.62 -10.79 3.03
CA GLY A 5 -3.66 -11.53 2.33
C GLY A 5 -4.60 -12.21 3.29
N SER A 6 -5.50 -13.02 2.75
CA SER A 6 -6.45 -13.78 3.55
C SER A 6 -5.91 -15.17 3.83
N LEU A 7 -6.44 -15.83 4.84
CA LEU A 7 -6.06 -17.20 5.21
C LEU A 7 -4.56 -17.28 5.44
N ALA A 8 -3.87 -18.16 4.71
CA ALA A 8 -2.44 -18.31 4.86
C ALA A 8 -1.66 -17.11 4.33
N GLY A 9 -2.23 -16.42 3.36
CA GLY A 9 -1.61 -15.24 2.80
C GLY A 9 -0.31 -15.51 2.08
N TYR A 10 0.41 -14.42 1.82
CA TYR A 10 1.70 -14.48 1.15
C TYR A 10 2.76 -13.92 2.09
N ALA A 11 3.92 -14.54 2.09
CA ALA A 11 5.03 -14.12 2.96
C ALA A 11 5.85 -13.06 2.23
N PHE A 12 5.65 -11.81 2.61
CA PHE A 12 6.38 -10.69 2.05
C PHE A 12 7.66 -10.42 2.83
N SER A 13 8.69 -10.01 2.13
CA SER A 13 9.93 -9.57 2.74
C SER A 13 9.76 -8.17 3.30
N GLY A 14 10.26 -7.94 4.49
CA GLY A 14 10.09 -6.68 5.19
C GLY A 14 9.10 -6.81 6.32
N PRO A 15 8.46 -5.76 6.74
CA PRO A 15 8.50 -4.39 6.18
C PRO A 15 9.78 -3.66 6.57
N ARG A 16 10.12 -2.66 5.77
CA ARG A 16 11.27 -1.81 6.02
C ARG A 16 10.93 -0.39 5.62
N LEU A 17 11.69 0.56 6.14
CA LEU A 17 11.46 1.95 5.77
C LEU A 17 11.68 2.14 4.29
N LEU A 18 10.72 2.80 3.65
CA LEU A 18 10.82 3.05 2.22
C LEU A 18 11.97 3.99 1.90
N GLY A 19 12.20 4.97 2.77
CA GLY A 19 13.15 6.06 2.51
C GLY A 19 14.59 5.61 2.42
N GLY A 20 15.01 4.53 2.72
CA GLY A 20 16.39 4.07 2.56
C GLY A 20 16.51 2.80 1.76
N TRP A 21 15.42 2.38 1.19
CA TRP A 21 15.37 1.10 0.51
C TRP A 21 15.83 1.22 -0.93
N THR A 22 16.62 0.26 -1.37
CA THR A 22 17.08 0.17 -2.74
C THR A 22 16.31 -0.94 -3.43
N PRO A 23 15.46 -0.62 -4.41
CA PRO A 23 14.66 -1.63 -5.08
C PRO A 23 15.50 -2.53 -5.97
N PRO A 24 15.25 -3.84 -5.94
CA PRO A 24 15.95 -4.76 -6.83
C PRO A 24 15.38 -4.69 -8.24
N ALA A 25 16.23 -5.00 -9.23
CA ALA A 25 15.80 -5.05 -10.63
C ALA A 25 15.17 -6.42 -10.89
N LYS A 26 14.01 -6.66 -10.27
CA LYS A 26 13.33 -7.95 -10.34
C LYS A 26 11.83 -7.74 -10.37
N PRO A 27 11.09 -8.70 -10.94
CA PRO A 27 9.64 -8.61 -10.91
C PRO A 27 9.09 -8.96 -9.54
N GLY A 28 8.01 -8.30 -9.16
CA GLY A 28 7.40 -8.60 -7.90
C GLY A 28 6.16 -7.78 -7.62
N VAL A 29 5.57 -8.10 -6.47
CA VAL A 29 4.43 -7.39 -5.91
C VAL A 29 4.93 -6.64 -4.70
N TYR A 30 4.44 -5.44 -4.48
CA TYR A 30 4.85 -4.68 -3.30
C TYR A 30 3.64 -4.09 -2.60
N ALA A 31 3.78 -3.91 -1.30
CA ALA A 31 2.75 -3.30 -0.48
C ALA A 31 3.37 -2.14 0.29
N ILE A 32 2.68 -1.02 0.29
CA ILE A 32 3.09 0.15 1.06
C ILE A 32 2.27 0.17 2.33
N LEU A 33 2.97 0.33 3.46
CA LEU A 33 2.34 0.21 4.76
C LEU A 33 2.80 1.32 5.68
N TYR A 34 2.04 1.51 6.74
CA TYR A 34 2.49 2.36 7.84
C TYR A 34 1.86 1.82 9.14
N LYS A 35 2.36 2.28 10.28
CA LYS A 35 1.83 1.89 11.56
C LYS A 35 0.91 3.00 12.07
N PRO A 36 -0.41 2.75 12.11
CA PRO A 36 -1.32 3.77 12.64
C PRO A 36 -1.04 4.09 14.11
N ASP A 37 -0.57 3.09 14.86
CA ASP A 37 -0.20 3.26 16.26
C ASP A 37 1.28 2.87 16.37
N PRO A 38 2.18 3.84 16.59
CA PRO A 38 3.61 3.53 16.60
C PRO A 38 4.01 2.57 17.73
N ASP A 39 3.17 2.42 18.74
CA ASP A 39 3.48 1.53 19.88
C ASP A 39 3.08 0.08 19.60
N ARG A 40 2.47 -0.20 18.47
CA ARG A 40 2.03 -1.55 18.15
C ARG A 40 2.67 -2.03 16.87
N GLU A 41 2.92 -3.35 16.82
CA GLU A 41 3.45 -3.99 15.62
C GLU A 41 2.32 -4.34 14.68
N ARG A 42 1.57 -3.35 14.30
CA ARG A 42 0.40 -3.50 13.44
C ARG A 42 0.49 -2.52 12.30
N TYR A 43 0.36 -3.02 11.10
CA TYR A 43 0.51 -2.21 9.90
C TYR A 43 -0.80 -2.09 9.14
N ALA A 44 -1.02 -0.93 8.56
CA ALA A 44 -2.13 -0.72 7.64
C ALA A 44 -1.55 -0.68 6.23
N VAL A 45 -2.21 -1.36 5.30
CA VAL A 45 -1.80 -1.39 3.91
C VAL A 45 -2.47 -0.22 3.20
N VAL A 46 -1.68 0.67 2.62
CA VAL A 46 -2.23 1.84 1.95
C VAL A 46 -2.15 1.76 0.43
N TYR A 47 -1.34 0.85 -0.10
CA TYR A 47 -1.20 0.70 -1.54
C TYR A 47 -0.62 -0.66 -1.85
N VAL A 48 -1.09 -1.28 -2.93
CA VAL A 48 -0.52 -2.52 -3.45
C VAL A 48 -0.28 -2.32 -4.94
N GLY A 49 0.91 -2.68 -5.38
CA GLY A 49 1.24 -2.59 -6.79
C GLY A 49 2.10 -3.77 -7.21
N HIS A 50 2.36 -3.85 -8.50
CA HIS A 50 3.26 -4.86 -9.02
C HIS A 50 4.03 -4.27 -10.19
N ALA A 51 5.18 -4.88 -10.47
CA ALA A 51 6.04 -4.38 -11.52
C ALA A 51 6.86 -5.52 -12.10
N GLU A 52 7.18 -5.38 -13.38
CA GLU A 52 8.12 -6.28 -14.03
C GLU A 52 9.54 -6.02 -13.53
N ASP A 53 9.81 -4.79 -13.15
CA ASP A 53 11.10 -4.37 -12.64
C ASP A 53 10.86 -3.36 -11.51
N LEU A 54 11.05 -3.80 -10.29
CA LEU A 54 10.80 -2.95 -9.14
C LEU A 54 11.68 -1.73 -9.11
N SER A 55 12.89 -1.83 -9.69
CA SER A 55 13.81 -0.69 -9.72
C SER A 55 13.34 0.42 -10.66
N ALA A 56 12.36 0.15 -11.50
CA ALA A 56 11.87 1.13 -12.47
C ALA A 56 10.60 1.85 -12.01
N GLU A 57 10.12 1.57 -10.80
CA GLU A 57 8.85 2.14 -10.33
C GLU A 57 8.95 3.52 -9.71
N GLY A 58 10.15 4.04 -9.55
CA GLY A 58 10.33 5.36 -8.99
C GLY A 58 10.41 5.40 -7.47
N PHE A 59 10.81 4.31 -6.86
CA PHE A 59 11.02 4.30 -5.41
C PHE A 59 12.26 5.12 -5.05
N PRO A 60 12.29 5.72 -3.89
CA PRO A 60 11.27 5.61 -2.85
C PRO A 60 10.09 6.56 -3.03
N PHE A 61 10.28 7.77 -3.57
CA PHE A 61 9.20 8.75 -3.54
C PHE A 61 8.94 9.42 -4.88
N GLN A 62 9.47 8.84 -5.96
CA GLN A 62 9.20 9.35 -7.31
C GLN A 62 7.99 8.65 -7.94
N HIS A 63 7.43 7.67 -7.25
CA HIS A 63 6.24 6.97 -7.71
C HIS A 63 5.06 7.92 -7.73
N ARG A 64 4.20 7.78 -8.74
CA ARG A 64 3.06 8.69 -8.91
C ARG A 64 2.09 8.68 -7.73
N ARG A 65 2.09 7.65 -6.94
CA ARG A 65 1.22 7.55 -5.76
C ARG A 65 1.94 7.88 -4.45
N ALA A 66 3.21 8.22 -4.50
CA ALA A 66 3.98 8.44 -3.28
C ALA A 66 3.40 9.57 -2.43
N HIS A 67 2.84 10.59 -3.06
CA HIS A 67 2.21 11.67 -2.32
C HIS A 67 1.09 11.16 -1.42
N CYS A 68 0.28 10.25 -1.94
CA CYS A 68 -0.80 9.66 -1.17
C CYS A 68 -0.24 8.84 0.01
N TRP A 69 0.82 8.09 -0.22
CA TRP A 69 1.44 7.28 0.84
C TRP A 69 1.90 8.14 2.00
N VAL A 70 2.62 9.22 1.67
CA VAL A 70 3.17 10.12 2.68
C VAL A 70 2.05 10.82 3.44
N GLN A 71 1.05 11.26 2.72
CA GLN A 71 -0.08 11.93 3.34
C GLN A 71 -0.82 11.01 4.30
N ARG A 72 -1.01 9.76 3.90
CA ARG A 72 -1.72 8.79 4.72
C ARG A 72 -0.92 8.40 5.95
N ALA A 73 0.38 8.24 5.80
CA ALA A 73 1.26 7.86 6.90
C ALA A 73 1.57 9.03 7.83
N GLY A 74 1.44 10.24 7.34
CA GLY A 74 1.73 11.45 8.11
C GLY A 74 3.13 11.99 7.90
N SER A 75 4.04 11.19 7.37
CA SER A 75 5.43 11.60 7.16
C SER A 75 6.09 10.57 6.24
N LYS A 76 7.02 11.01 5.41
CA LYS A 76 7.74 10.06 4.56
C LYS A 76 8.59 9.10 5.38
N TRP A 77 8.93 9.47 6.61
CA TRP A 77 9.72 8.60 7.48
C TRP A 77 8.89 7.51 8.14
N LYS A 78 7.58 7.54 7.93
CA LYS A 78 6.67 6.52 8.47
C LYS A 78 6.16 5.58 7.40
N VAL A 79 6.59 5.74 6.16
CA VAL A 79 6.17 4.89 5.07
C VAL A 79 7.09 3.67 5.01
N HIS A 80 6.47 2.49 4.99
CA HIS A 80 7.21 1.21 4.93
C HIS A 80 6.83 0.48 3.65
N ILE A 81 7.67 -0.45 3.26
CA ILE A 81 7.43 -1.29 2.09
C ILE A 81 7.72 -2.75 2.41
N ALA A 82 6.89 -3.62 1.87
CA ALA A 82 7.11 -5.05 1.90
C ALA A 82 7.01 -5.56 0.46
N THR A 83 7.82 -6.53 0.11
CA THR A 83 7.89 -7.00 -1.27
C THR A 83 7.80 -8.52 -1.33
N LEU A 84 7.22 -8.99 -2.42
CA LEU A 84 7.16 -10.41 -2.75
C LEU A 84 7.71 -10.56 -4.16
N GLU A 85 8.94 -11.08 -4.26
CA GLU A 85 9.53 -11.34 -5.58
C GLU A 85 8.82 -12.53 -6.21
N ILE A 86 8.57 -12.41 -7.51
CA ILE A 86 7.92 -13.49 -8.26
C ILE A 86 8.84 -13.86 -9.42
N PRO A 87 9.89 -14.63 -9.14
CA PRO A 87 10.89 -14.98 -10.17
C PRO A 87 10.22 -15.76 -11.28
N GLY A 88 10.47 -15.32 -12.52
CA GLY A 88 9.89 -15.97 -13.67
C GLY A 88 8.39 -15.81 -13.80
N GLY A 89 7.77 -15.09 -12.87
CA GLY A 89 6.35 -14.89 -12.88
C GLY A 89 5.93 -13.88 -13.94
N GLY A 90 4.94 -14.23 -14.73
CA GLY A 90 4.44 -13.33 -15.72
C GLY A 90 3.52 -12.29 -15.13
N ARG A 91 3.13 -11.35 -15.97
CA ARG A 91 2.26 -10.26 -15.56
C ARG A 91 0.96 -10.77 -14.95
N GLY A 92 0.39 -11.83 -15.52
CA GLY A 92 -0.87 -12.37 -15.00
C GLY A 92 -0.76 -12.84 -13.57
N HIS A 93 0.36 -13.48 -13.24
CA HIS A 93 0.58 -13.95 -11.87
C HIS A 93 0.71 -12.77 -10.90
N ARG A 94 1.51 -11.77 -11.29
CA ARG A 94 1.68 -10.59 -10.46
C ARG A 94 0.36 -9.86 -10.26
N GLU A 95 -0.40 -9.72 -11.34
CA GLU A 95 -1.70 -9.07 -11.29
C GLU A 95 -2.67 -9.79 -10.38
N MET A 96 -2.68 -11.11 -10.46
CA MET A 96 -3.56 -11.91 -9.62
C MET A 96 -3.27 -11.70 -8.14
N VAL A 97 -2.00 -11.74 -7.76
CA VAL A 97 -1.62 -11.55 -6.37
C VAL A 97 -1.99 -10.13 -5.91
N ALA A 98 -1.67 -9.13 -6.74
CA ALA A 98 -1.97 -7.75 -6.39
C ALA A 98 -3.48 -7.53 -6.24
N GLN A 99 -4.27 -8.06 -7.16
CA GLN A 99 -5.72 -7.89 -7.08
C GLN A 99 -6.32 -8.57 -5.85
N GLU A 100 -5.78 -9.71 -5.49
CA GLU A 100 -6.24 -10.39 -4.30
C GLU A 100 -5.98 -9.54 -3.06
N LEU A 101 -4.80 -8.95 -2.95
CA LEU A 101 -4.47 -8.11 -1.82
C LEU A 101 -5.29 -6.82 -1.81
N ILE A 102 -5.52 -6.23 -2.97
CA ILE A 102 -6.37 -5.05 -3.08
C ILE A 102 -7.78 -5.38 -2.58
N SER A 103 -8.26 -6.55 -2.95
CA SER A 103 -9.60 -6.99 -2.53
C SER A 103 -9.68 -7.18 -1.01
N VAL A 104 -8.62 -7.69 -0.42
CA VAL A 104 -8.60 -7.94 1.03
C VAL A 104 -8.50 -6.65 1.83
N TYR A 105 -7.63 -5.74 1.42
CA TYR A 105 -7.30 -4.58 2.22
C TYR A 105 -7.99 -3.30 1.78
N ASP A 106 -8.51 -3.26 0.55
CA ASP A 106 -9.14 -2.06 0.00
C ASP A 106 -8.24 -0.83 0.26
N PRO A 107 -6.99 -0.84 -0.23
CA PRO A 107 -6.04 0.18 0.17
C PRO A 107 -6.45 1.55 -0.33
N HIS A 108 -6.32 2.54 0.54
CA HIS A 108 -6.77 3.88 0.27
C HIS A 108 -6.12 4.49 -0.99
N CYS A 109 -4.83 4.29 -1.15
CA CYS A 109 -4.08 4.93 -2.23
C CYS A 109 -4.20 4.21 -3.57
N ASN A 110 -4.92 3.09 -3.61
CA ASN A 110 -5.23 2.44 -4.87
C ASN A 110 -6.46 3.04 -5.53
N GLU A 111 -7.22 3.85 -4.82
CA GLU A 111 -8.45 4.44 -5.34
C GLU A 111 -8.13 5.58 -6.28
N GLN A 112 -8.48 5.40 -7.54
CA GLN A 112 -8.19 6.37 -8.58
C GLN A 112 -8.77 7.73 -8.28
N ARG A 113 -9.96 7.77 -7.74
CA ARG A 113 -10.65 9.03 -7.49
C ARG A 113 -9.97 9.91 -6.45
N TYR A 114 -9.16 9.33 -5.60
CA TYR A 114 -8.46 10.10 -4.58
C TYR A 114 -7.28 10.87 -5.15
N ASP A 115 -6.94 10.59 -6.39
CA ASP A 115 -5.89 11.34 -7.07
C ASP A 115 -6.37 12.68 -7.57
N THR A 116 -7.67 12.87 -7.64
CA THR A 116 -8.22 14.08 -8.22
C THR A 116 -8.47 15.18 -7.21
N ALA A 117 -8.15 14.95 -5.98
CA ALA A 117 -8.24 15.94 -4.93
C ALA A 117 -9.64 16.35 -4.56
N TRP A 118 -10.65 15.63 -5.03
CA TRP A 118 -11.87 16.03 -4.46
C TRP A 118 -12.00 15.42 -3.13
N ARG A 119 -11.73 15.37 -2.77
CA ARG A 119 -11.87 15.16 -1.70
C ARG A 119 -11.71 14.50 -0.93
N ASP A 120 -11.68 14.37 -0.47
CA ASP A 120 -11.49 13.75 0.32
C ASP A 120 -11.90 13.71 1.37
N GLU A 121 -12.39 13.66 1.88
CA GLU A 121 -12.69 13.57 2.92
C GLU A 121 -13.34 12.72 3.34
N TRP A 122 -13.81 12.15 3.33
CA TRP A 122 -14.44 11.33 3.93
C TRP A 122 -14.48 10.10 3.61
N ILE A 123 -14.47 9.55 3.33
CA ILE A 123 -14.47 8.55 3.16
C ILE A 123 -13.96 7.75 3.65
N GLY A 124 -13.90 7.47 3.97
CA GLY A 124 -13.44 6.79 4.56
C GLY A 124 -12.55 6.28 4.76
N GLU A 125 -12.13 5.90 4.98
CA GLU A 125 -11.25 5.42 5.12
C GLU A 125 -11.19 4.46 5.69
N TYR A 126 -11.04 3.68 5.60
CA TYR A 126 -10.85 2.75 6.15
C TYR A 126 -10.15 1.86 5.77
N SER A 127 -9.85 1.63 5.43
CA SER A 127 -9.14 0.71 5.10
C SER A 127 -8.18 0.32 5.88
N ASP A 128 -8.07 0.20 6.38
CA ASP A 128 -7.24 -0.08 7.10
C ASP A 128 -7.44 -1.07 7.66
N ALA A 129 -7.31 -1.48 7.49
CA ALA A 129 -7.32 -2.31 7.89
C ALA A 129 -7.73 -2.82 8.24
N PRO A 130 -7.78 -3.37 8.09
CA PRO A 130 -8.62 -3.52 8.32
C PRO A 130 -8.90 -2.80 9.06
N ASN A 131 -8.95 -2.34 8.68
CA ASN A 131 -8.92 -1.74 8.87
C ASN A 131 -9.09 -0.94 9.44
N THR A 132 -9.08 -0.42 9.59
CA THR A 132 -9.02 0.27 10.20
C THR A 132 -9.35 1.36 10.15
N ALA A 133 -9.64 2.10 10.13
CA ALA A 133 -9.82 3.09 10.21
C ALA A 133 -10.37 3.89 10.00
N PRO A 134 -10.74 4.44 10.04
CA PRO A 134 -11.19 5.23 9.76
C PRO A 134 -11.39 6.25 9.62
N LEU A 135 -11.84 6.85 9.34
CA LEU A 135 -11.89 7.77 9.16
C LEU A 135 -12.67 8.50 9.04
N PRO A 136 -12.88 9.11 9.03
CA PRO A 136 -13.61 9.87 9.16
C PRO A 136 -14.52 10.19 8.48
N PRO A 137 -15.05 10.29 8.39
CA PRO A 137 -15.75 10.58 7.71
C PRO A 137 -16.26 11.46 7.39
N ARG A 138 -16.69 11.82 7.22
CA ARG A 138 -16.93 12.38 6.80
C ARG A 138 -17.67 12.71 6.42
N GLY A 139 -18.17 12.75 6.21
CA GLY A 139 -18.66 12.77 5.79
C GLY A 139 -19.32 12.86 5.08
N PRO A 140 -19.90 13.26 4.94
CA PRO A 140 -20.42 13.08 4.24
C PRO A 140 -20.59 13.05 3.33
N ASP A 141 -20.59 12.98 3.14
CA ASP A 141 -20.38 12.72 2.63
C ASP A 141 -20.37 12.98 2.08
N PRO A 142 -20.46 13.37 2.04
CA PRO A 142 -20.25 13.52 1.65
C PRO A 142 -20.13 13.66 0.98
N ARG A 143 -20.11 13.89 1.12
CA ARG A 143 -19.60 13.70 0.82
C ARG A 143 -19.97 13.62 0.18
N PRO A 144 -20.48 13.93 0.16
CA PRO A 144 -20.63 13.66 -0.16
C PRO A 144 -20.93 13.39 -0.38
#